data_5cef92b30852c772da7f215a0b245580
#
_entry.id   5cef92b30852c772da7f215a0b245580
#
_cell.length_a   1.000
_cell.length_b   1.000
_cell.length_c   1.000
_cell.angle_alpha   90.00
_cell.angle_beta   90.00
_cell.angle_gamma   90.00
#
_symmetry.space_group_name_H-M   'P 1'
#
loop_
_entity.id
_entity.type
_entity.pdbx_description
1 polymer ?
#
loop_
_entity_poly.entity_id
_entity_poly.type
_entity_poly.pdbx_seq_one_letter_code
_entity_poly.pdbx_strand_id
1 'polypeptide(L)'
;MYRRKDREASLIEPKSQVKKCSAHAEILQQNEERTVYRLRETDGEVRITAYPVFPGIELAYHDVHAPSYRLAEPNAAGLIEIQHCREGRAEYCCGGEHYFLAPGDLSVVRRAAIEGEVEFPTGHYHGITVTLDPALAPDCLSCILQDVDVRPSVLAEKFFADSECFVSRSSARVEHIFSELYAVPAGIRRGYFKVKVLELLLFLSALDVAHEKHGYTAAQVRLARTARDTLLASTEDDVTISALAQELGASSSQLAASFRGVYGMTPAAFLRAQKMHSAAQLLRTSDRTVLDIAGQFGYDNASKFAKAFRSVIGVSPSAYRAGADSDSCAPTAEKTE
;
A
#
# COMPACT_ATOMS: atom_id res chain seq x y z
N MET A 1 -16.12 -17.41 -52.66
CA MET A 1 -16.66 -16.03 -52.61
C MET A 1 -17.21 -15.80 -51.19
N TYR A 2 -16.31 -15.49 -50.23
CA TYR A 2 -16.68 -15.24 -48.81
C TYR A 2 -16.77 -13.73 -48.60
N ARG A 3 -17.98 -13.22 -48.38
CA ARG A 3 -18.23 -11.83 -48.00
C ARG A 3 -17.69 -11.60 -46.57
N ARG A 4 -16.65 -10.80 -46.42
CA ARG A 4 -16.29 -10.14 -45.18
C ARG A 4 -17.46 -9.24 -44.77
N LYS A 5 -18.14 -9.55 -43.68
CA LYS A 5 -18.94 -8.61 -42.93
C LYS A 5 -17.98 -7.82 -42.04
N ASP A 6 -17.78 -6.58 -42.40
CA ASP A 6 -17.14 -5.57 -41.50
C ASP A 6 -18.01 -5.46 -40.26
N ARG A 7 -17.52 -6.04 -39.16
CA ARG A 7 -17.96 -5.65 -37.83
C ARG A 7 -17.16 -4.41 -37.46
N GLU A 8 -17.78 -3.25 -37.54
CA GLU A 8 -17.37 -2.10 -36.80
C GLU A 8 -17.34 -2.49 -35.32
N ALA A 9 -16.15 -2.84 -34.82
CA ALA A 9 -15.88 -2.89 -33.39
C ALA A 9 -15.94 -1.44 -32.93
N SER A 10 -17.06 -1.04 -32.33
CA SER A 10 -17.11 0.19 -31.55
C SER A 10 -15.98 0.09 -30.53
N LEU A 11 -14.98 0.94 -30.66
CA LEU A 11 -13.95 1.16 -29.68
C LEU A 11 -14.65 1.65 -28.38
N ILE A 12 -15.05 0.71 -27.54
CA ILE A 12 -15.41 1.00 -26.17
C ILE A 12 -14.10 1.44 -25.53
N GLU A 13 -13.93 2.74 -25.33
CA GLU A 13 -12.82 3.26 -24.55
C GLU A 13 -12.80 2.51 -23.22
N PRO A 14 -11.67 1.88 -22.85
CA PRO A 14 -11.58 1.18 -21.58
C PRO A 14 -11.74 2.22 -20.48
N LYS A 15 -12.90 2.29 -19.87
CA LYS A 15 -13.13 3.12 -18.68
C LYS A 15 -12.24 2.57 -17.58
N SER A 16 -11.17 3.27 -17.24
CA SER A 16 -10.24 2.84 -16.21
C SER A 16 -10.97 2.61 -14.88
N GLN A 17 -10.61 1.52 -14.20
CA GLN A 17 -11.18 1.14 -12.90
C GLN A 17 -10.82 2.14 -11.81
N VAL A 18 -9.66 2.82 -11.90
CA VAL A 18 -9.29 3.88 -10.95
C VAL A 18 -10.32 5.01 -10.90
N LYS A 19 -10.93 5.39 -12.05
CA LYS A 19 -12.02 6.36 -12.05
C LYS A 19 -13.26 5.90 -11.31
N LYS A 20 -13.48 4.58 -11.20
CA LYS A 20 -14.57 4.02 -10.41
C LYS A 20 -14.24 4.00 -8.92
N CYS A 21 -12.95 4.08 -8.58
CA CYS A 21 -12.45 3.98 -7.21
C CYS A 21 -12.16 5.32 -6.54
N SER A 22 -12.20 6.46 -7.28
CA SER A 22 -12.03 7.80 -6.70
C SER A 22 -12.89 8.84 -7.41
N ALA A 23 -13.75 9.52 -6.66
CA ALA A 23 -14.60 10.60 -7.15
C ALA A 23 -13.77 11.83 -7.61
N HIS A 24 -12.58 12.01 -7.06
CA HIS A 24 -11.75 13.21 -7.21
C HIS A 24 -10.42 12.93 -7.94
N ALA A 25 -10.39 11.90 -8.80
CA ALA A 25 -9.22 11.56 -9.60
C ALA A 25 -9.06 12.49 -10.80
N GLU A 26 -7.97 13.24 -10.84
CA GLU A 26 -7.53 14.04 -11.98
C GLU A 26 -6.59 13.21 -12.86
N ILE A 27 -6.83 13.20 -14.18
CA ILE A 27 -5.91 12.57 -15.12
C ILE A 27 -4.78 13.53 -15.42
N LEU A 28 -3.54 13.16 -15.04
CA LEU A 28 -2.34 13.91 -15.36
C LEU A 28 -1.78 13.53 -16.74
N GLN A 29 -1.85 12.25 -17.08
CA GLN A 29 -1.34 11.70 -18.33
C GLN A 29 -2.19 10.50 -18.73
N GLN A 30 -2.50 10.39 -20.02
CA GLN A 30 -3.17 9.20 -20.57
C GLN A 30 -2.60 8.89 -21.95
N ASN A 31 -2.29 7.61 -22.17
CA ASN A 31 -1.94 7.05 -23.47
C ASN A 31 -2.51 5.63 -23.60
N GLU A 32 -2.21 4.92 -24.68
CA GLU A 32 -2.70 3.55 -24.93
C GLU A 32 -2.18 2.52 -23.91
N GLU A 33 -1.05 2.80 -23.24
CA GLU A 33 -0.39 1.87 -22.34
C GLU A 33 -0.82 2.11 -20.89
N ARG A 34 -0.96 3.37 -20.47
CA ARG A 34 -1.20 3.73 -19.07
C ARG A 34 -1.99 5.02 -18.91
N THR A 35 -2.61 5.14 -17.74
CA THR A 35 -3.19 6.40 -17.26
C THR A 35 -2.58 6.74 -15.91
N VAL A 36 -2.14 8.00 -15.74
CA VAL A 36 -1.61 8.52 -14.49
C VAL A 36 -2.65 9.43 -13.88
N TYR A 37 -3.03 9.14 -12.64
CA TYR A 37 -3.99 9.91 -11.86
C TYR A 37 -3.29 10.61 -10.71
N ARG A 38 -3.82 11.78 -10.35
CA ARG A 38 -3.61 12.44 -9.05
C ARG A 38 -4.95 12.47 -8.35
N LEU A 39 -4.99 12.11 -7.07
CA LEU A 39 -6.18 12.31 -6.26
C LEU A 39 -6.16 13.74 -5.70
N ARG A 40 -7.30 14.45 -5.86
CA ARG A 40 -7.54 15.75 -5.24
C ARG A 40 -8.17 15.55 -3.85
N GLU A 41 -8.22 16.63 -3.06
CA GLU A 41 -8.82 16.61 -1.71
C GLU A 41 -8.14 15.63 -0.75
N THR A 42 -6.83 15.45 -0.92
CA THR A 42 -5.98 14.73 0.04
C THR A 42 -5.08 15.74 0.74
N ASP A 43 -4.81 15.49 2.03
CA ASP A 43 -3.81 16.27 2.78
C ASP A 43 -2.42 15.70 2.47
N GLY A 44 -1.96 15.93 1.23
CA GLY A 44 -0.71 15.41 0.70
C GLY A 44 -0.77 15.06 -0.79
N GLU A 45 0.18 14.28 -1.27
CA GLU A 45 0.26 13.86 -2.67
C GLU A 45 -0.09 12.37 -2.83
N VAL A 46 -1.06 12.07 -3.71
CA VAL A 46 -1.43 10.71 -4.09
C VAL A 46 -1.38 10.59 -5.60
N ARG A 47 -0.50 9.72 -6.09
CA ARG A 47 -0.35 9.40 -7.51
C ARG A 47 -0.64 7.92 -7.74
N ILE A 48 -1.45 7.63 -8.76
CA ILE A 48 -1.78 6.26 -9.17
C ILE A 48 -1.46 6.11 -10.65
N THR A 49 -0.64 5.11 -11.01
CA THR A 49 -0.33 4.79 -12.40
C THR A 49 -0.98 3.46 -12.77
N ALA A 50 -2.02 3.51 -13.60
CA ALA A 50 -2.85 2.36 -13.95
C ALA A 50 -2.56 1.86 -15.37
N TYR A 51 -2.50 0.55 -15.51
CA TYR A 51 -2.23 -0.18 -16.76
C TYR A 51 -3.37 -1.15 -17.05
N PRO A 52 -4.08 -1.04 -18.18
CA PRO A 52 -5.06 -2.04 -18.59
C PRO A 52 -4.32 -3.33 -18.99
N VAL A 53 -4.67 -4.45 -18.34
CA VAL A 53 -4.02 -5.74 -18.57
C VAL A 53 -4.89 -6.65 -19.45
N PHE A 54 -6.15 -6.86 -19.05
CA PHE A 54 -7.19 -7.56 -19.77
C PHE A 54 -8.49 -6.75 -19.72
N PRO A 55 -9.50 -7.05 -20.55
CA PRO A 55 -10.83 -6.48 -20.32
C PRO A 55 -11.26 -6.71 -18.88
N GLY A 56 -11.68 -5.64 -18.18
CA GLY A 56 -12.08 -5.72 -16.77
C GLY A 56 -10.96 -5.96 -15.77
N ILE A 57 -9.69 -6.04 -16.18
CA ILE A 57 -8.54 -6.23 -15.28
C ILE A 57 -7.52 -5.12 -15.50
N GLU A 58 -7.22 -4.41 -14.42
CA GLU A 58 -6.27 -3.30 -14.38
C GLU A 58 -5.22 -3.53 -13.29
N LEU A 59 -3.96 -3.21 -13.57
CA LEU A 59 -2.86 -3.19 -12.60
C LEU A 59 -2.48 -1.74 -12.33
N ALA A 60 -2.45 -1.32 -11.07
CA ALA A 60 -2.14 0.04 -10.68
C ALA A 60 -1.01 0.09 -9.64
N TYR A 61 -0.07 1.00 -9.83
CA TYR A 61 0.95 1.37 -8.85
C TYR A 61 0.44 2.56 -8.05
N HIS A 62 0.53 2.46 -6.74
CA HIS A 62 0.19 3.52 -5.80
C HIS A 62 1.46 4.14 -5.23
N ASP A 63 1.53 5.45 -5.31
CA ASP A 63 2.56 6.30 -4.71
C ASP A 63 1.82 7.34 -3.87
N VAL A 64 1.83 7.12 -2.55
CA VAL A 64 1.01 7.87 -1.59
C VAL A 64 1.91 8.51 -0.56
N HIS A 65 1.80 9.83 -0.44
CA HIS A 65 2.40 10.66 0.58
C HIS A 65 1.31 11.54 1.24
N ALA A 66 0.38 10.89 1.89
CA ALA A 66 -0.79 11.49 2.54
C ALA A 66 -1.24 10.63 3.72
N PRO A 67 -1.93 11.18 4.73
CA PRO A 67 -2.47 10.42 5.86
C PRO A 67 -3.66 9.54 5.46
N SER A 68 -4.45 9.96 4.49
CA SER A 68 -5.59 9.21 3.96
C SER A 68 -5.97 9.66 2.56
N TYR A 69 -6.78 8.87 1.89
CA TYR A 69 -7.58 9.34 0.75
C TYR A 69 -8.99 8.76 0.80
N ARG A 70 -9.94 9.54 0.26
CA ARG A 70 -11.32 9.11 0.16
C ARG A 70 -11.53 8.27 -1.08
N LEU A 71 -12.20 7.16 -0.89
CA LEU A 71 -12.65 6.31 -1.96
C LEU A 71 -13.92 6.90 -2.61
N ALA A 72 -14.08 6.71 -3.91
CA ALA A 72 -15.35 7.04 -4.57
C ALA A 72 -16.49 6.24 -3.99
N GLU A 73 -17.72 6.79 -4.09
CA GLU A 73 -18.93 6.14 -3.65
C GLU A 73 -19.15 4.73 -4.26
N PRO A 74 -19.96 3.86 -3.63
CA PRO A 74 -19.99 2.41 -3.83
C PRO A 74 -20.60 1.91 -5.15
N ASN A 75 -20.56 2.69 -6.24
CA ASN A 75 -20.89 2.21 -7.58
C ASN A 75 -19.93 1.16 -8.13
N ALA A 76 -18.99 0.73 -7.31
CA ALA A 76 -18.03 -0.33 -7.58
C ALA A 76 -18.53 -1.73 -7.13
N ALA A 77 -19.85 -1.92 -7.07
CA ALA A 77 -20.44 -3.21 -6.76
C ALA A 77 -19.87 -4.31 -7.66
N GLY A 78 -19.22 -5.29 -7.05
CA GLY A 78 -18.61 -6.42 -7.73
C GLY A 78 -17.10 -6.30 -7.98
N LEU A 79 -16.46 -5.14 -7.87
CA LEU A 79 -15.01 -5.03 -8.02
C LEU A 79 -14.27 -5.75 -6.90
N ILE A 80 -13.25 -6.51 -7.31
CA ILE A 80 -12.31 -7.19 -6.40
C ILE A 80 -10.97 -6.49 -6.53
N GLU A 81 -10.36 -6.14 -5.41
CA GLU A 81 -9.02 -5.60 -5.37
C GLU A 81 -8.06 -6.60 -4.71
N ILE A 82 -6.99 -6.91 -5.42
CA ILE A 82 -5.86 -7.71 -4.93
C ILE A 82 -4.74 -6.71 -4.70
N GLN A 83 -4.37 -6.48 -3.45
CA GLN A 83 -3.44 -5.42 -3.08
C GLN A 83 -2.19 -6.02 -2.46
N HIS A 84 -1.02 -5.50 -2.85
CA HIS A 84 0.27 -5.85 -2.24
C HIS A 84 0.94 -4.58 -1.75
N CYS A 85 1.32 -4.57 -0.48
CA CYS A 85 2.07 -3.49 0.14
C CYS A 85 3.58 -3.71 -0.07
N ARG A 86 4.28 -2.76 -0.69
CA ARG A 86 5.74 -2.75 -0.78
C ARG A 86 6.37 -2.00 0.38
N GLU A 87 5.86 -0.81 0.66
CA GLU A 87 6.40 0.10 1.67
C GLU A 87 5.27 0.86 2.36
N GLY A 88 5.50 1.27 3.60
CA GLY A 88 4.49 1.98 4.38
C GLY A 88 3.44 1.05 4.98
N ARG A 89 2.25 1.56 5.18
CA ARG A 89 1.10 0.80 5.68
C ARG A 89 -0.20 1.38 5.13
N ALA A 90 -1.14 0.50 4.84
CA ALA A 90 -2.52 0.89 4.54
C ALA A 90 -3.47 0.31 5.59
N GLU A 91 -4.48 1.08 5.97
CA GLU A 91 -5.58 0.67 6.83
C GLU A 91 -6.91 0.91 6.12
N TYR A 92 -7.81 -0.05 6.20
CA TYR A 92 -9.20 0.09 5.77
C TYR A 92 -10.15 -0.69 6.68
N CYS A 93 -11.38 -0.21 6.78
CA CYS A 93 -12.44 -0.84 7.53
C CYS A 93 -13.33 -1.66 6.60
N CYS A 94 -13.64 -2.90 6.99
CA CYS A 94 -14.59 -3.78 6.32
C CYS A 94 -15.42 -4.53 7.36
N GLY A 95 -16.75 -4.37 7.30
CA GLY A 95 -17.65 -5.06 8.22
C GLY A 95 -17.40 -4.71 9.69
N GLY A 96 -16.98 -3.48 9.98
CA GLY A 96 -16.67 -3.01 11.34
C GLY A 96 -15.35 -3.49 11.91
N GLU A 97 -14.55 -4.25 11.15
CA GLU A 97 -13.18 -4.64 11.51
C GLU A 97 -12.16 -3.84 10.71
N HIS A 98 -11.03 -3.55 11.32
CA HIS A 98 -9.92 -2.82 10.70
C HIS A 98 -8.84 -3.79 10.22
N TYR A 99 -8.45 -3.64 8.98
CA TYR A 99 -7.42 -4.43 8.32
C TYR A 99 -6.21 -3.57 8.00
N PHE A 100 -5.03 -4.10 8.25
CA PHE A 100 -3.76 -3.41 8.01
C PHE A 100 -2.89 -4.22 7.07
N LEU A 101 -2.43 -3.57 5.99
CA LEU A 101 -1.38 -4.11 5.14
C LEU A 101 -0.04 -3.55 5.57
N ALA A 102 0.90 -4.45 5.86
CA ALA A 102 2.31 -4.16 6.11
C ALA A 102 3.14 -4.52 4.87
N PRO A 103 4.41 -4.09 4.79
CA PRO A 103 5.29 -4.49 3.71
C PRO A 103 5.36 -6.02 3.53
N GLY A 104 5.12 -6.47 2.30
CA GLY A 104 5.03 -7.88 1.92
C GLY A 104 3.65 -8.52 2.07
N ASP A 105 2.70 -7.87 2.73
CA ASP A 105 1.35 -8.41 2.89
C ASP A 105 0.56 -8.32 1.57
N LEU A 106 -0.30 -9.32 1.36
CA LEU A 106 -1.26 -9.40 0.28
C LEU A 106 -2.68 -9.34 0.86
N SER A 107 -3.57 -8.54 0.28
CA SER A 107 -4.99 -8.62 0.58
C SER A 107 -5.82 -8.90 -0.67
N VAL A 108 -6.97 -9.54 -0.46
CA VAL A 108 -8.04 -9.67 -1.43
C VAL A 108 -9.29 -9.11 -0.78
N VAL A 109 -9.86 -8.05 -1.34
CA VAL A 109 -10.97 -7.33 -0.74
C VAL A 109 -12.04 -7.00 -1.78
N ARG A 110 -13.31 -7.14 -1.39
CA ARG A 110 -14.42 -6.62 -2.18
C ARG A 110 -14.45 -5.10 -2.04
N ARG A 111 -14.27 -4.39 -3.13
CA ARG A 111 -14.18 -2.93 -3.12
C ARG A 111 -15.35 -2.24 -2.42
N ALA A 112 -16.56 -2.73 -2.65
CA ALA A 112 -17.77 -2.17 -2.06
C ALA A 112 -17.89 -2.39 -0.53
N ALA A 113 -17.09 -3.27 0.04
CA ALA A 113 -17.08 -3.54 1.47
C ALA A 113 -16.12 -2.63 2.25
N ILE A 114 -15.26 -1.87 1.57
CA ILE A 114 -14.39 -0.89 2.22
C ILE A 114 -15.23 0.31 2.63
N GLU A 115 -15.23 0.60 3.92
CA GLU A 115 -15.99 1.66 4.55
C GLU A 115 -15.13 2.93 4.71
N GLY A 116 -15.64 4.08 4.26
CA GLY A 116 -15.01 5.38 4.50
C GLY A 116 -13.73 5.64 3.69
N GLU A 117 -12.68 6.05 4.38
CA GLU A 117 -11.37 6.39 3.79
C GLU A 117 -10.39 5.25 3.97
N VAL A 118 -9.43 5.13 3.03
CA VAL A 118 -8.21 4.36 3.26
C VAL A 118 -7.24 5.25 4.01
N GLU A 119 -6.76 4.81 5.16
CA GLU A 119 -5.81 5.53 5.98
C GLU A 119 -4.40 4.97 5.83
N PHE A 120 -3.41 5.84 5.96
CA PHE A 120 -2.00 5.48 5.91
C PHE A 120 -1.32 5.88 7.22
N PRO A 121 -1.31 4.99 8.23
CA PRO A 121 -0.85 5.31 9.58
C PRO A 121 0.58 5.84 9.66
N THR A 122 1.41 5.53 8.67
CA THR A 122 2.79 6.02 8.55
C THR A 122 2.95 7.25 7.66
N GLY A 123 1.85 7.77 7.10
CA GLY A 123 1.84 8.94 6.21
C GLY A 123 2.35 8.65 4.79
N HIS A 124 2.72 7.41 4.49
CA HIS A 124 3.15 7.00 3.15
C HIS A 124 2.75 5.55 2.86
N TYR A 125 2.56 5.24 1.57
CA TYR A 125 2.28 3.89 1.10
C TYR A 125 2.70 3.73 -0.36
N HIS A 126 3.48 2.69 -0.64
CA HIS A 126 3.78 2.25 -1.99
C HIS A 126 3.32 0.81 -2.16
N GLY A 127 2.56 0.55 -3.20
CA GLY A 127 2.00 -0.78 -3.43
C GLY A 127 1.48 -0.97 -4.85
N ILE A 128 1.04 -2.19 -5.12
CA ILE A 128 0.37 -2.57 -6.36
C ILE A 128 -1.03 -3.04 -6.03
N THR A 129 -2.01 -2.60 -6.82
CA THR A 129 -3.37 -3.13 -6.81
C THR A 129 -3.68 -3.74 -8.17
N VAL A 130 -4.18 -4.97 -8.17
CA VAL A 130 -4.82 -5.57 -9.34
C VAL A 130 -6.32 -5.55 -9.10
N THR A 131 -7.03 -4.77 -9.91
CA THR A 131 -8.50 -4.65 -9.84
C THR A 131 -9.13 -5.58 -10.87
N LEU A 132 -10.07 -6.40 -10.42
CA LEU A 132 -10.87 -7.31 -11.24
C LEU A 132 -12.32 -6.84 -11.25
N ASP A 133 -12.89 -6.67 -12.43
CA ASP A 133 -14.31 -6.48 -12.64
C ASP A 133 -14.91 -7.79 -13.20
N PRO A 134 -15.55 -8.64 -12.37
CA PRO A 134 -16.06 -9.94 -12.82
C PRO A 134 -17.13 -9.83 -13.93
N ALA A 135 -17.79 -8.67 -14.06
CA ALA A 135 -18.79 -8.44 -15.11
C ALA A 135 -18.15 -8.17 -16.48
N LEU A 136 -16.90 -7.72 -16.51
CA LEU A 136 -16.16 -7.38 -17.74
C LEU A 136 -14.99 -8.34 -18.03
N ALA A 137 -14.46 -8.99 -16.99
CA ALA A 137 -13.36 -9.92 -17.13
C ALA A 137 -13.83 -11.19 -17.89
N PRO A 138 -13.07 -11.67 -18.87
CA PRO A 138 -13.43 -12.89 -19.59
C PRO A 138 -13.31 -14.11 -18.68
N ASP A 139 -14.21 -15.06 -18.82
CA ASP A 139 -14.13 -16.37 -18.13
C ASP A 139 -12.87 -17.15 -18.52
N CYS A 140 -12.36 -16.95 -19.73
CA CYS A 140 -11.11 -17.53 -20.19
C CYS A 140 -10.07 -16.43 -20.42
N LEU A 141 -9.11 -16.29 -19.51
CA LEU A 141 -7.98 -15.34 -19.61
C LEU A 141 -6.88 -15.85 -20.55
N SER A 142 -6.74 -17.17 -20.67
CA SER A 142 -5.80 -17.82 -21.58
C SER A 142 -6.31 -19.22 -21.96
N CYS A 143 -6.19 -19.59 -23.25
CA CYS A 143 -6.51 -20.95 -23.69
C CYS A 143 -5.66 -22.04 -23.02
N ILE A 144 -4.48 -21.67 -22.51
CA ILE A 144 -3.58 -22.59 -21.77
C ILE A 144 -4.15 -22.89 -20.38
N LEU A 145 -5.01 -22.01 -19.84
CA LEU A 145 -5.58 -22.12 -18.49
C LEU A 145 -7.02 -22.63 -18.49
N GLN A 146 -7.52 -23.16 -19.62
CA GLN A 146 -8.91 -23.65 -19.70
C GLN A 146 -9.24 -24.76 -18.70
N ASP A 147 -8.22 -25.57 -18.35
CA ASP A 147 -8.36 -26.69 -17.42
C ASP A 147 -8.13 -26.28 -15.95
N VAL A 148 -7.89 -24.99 -15.69
CA VAL A 148 -7.59 -24.44 -14.36
C VAL A 148 -8.65 -23.43 -13.97
N ASP A 149 -9.23 -23.59 -12.79
CA ASP A 149 -10.34 -22.77 -12.32
C ASP A 149 -9.85 -21.44 -11.74
N VAL A 150 -9.38 -20.53 -12.60
CA VAL A 150 -8.87 -19.20 -12.27
C VAL A 150 -9.84 -18.07 -12.64
N ARG A 151 -11.10 -18.40 -12.88
CA ARG A 151 -12.11 -17.41 -13.22
C ARG A 151 -12.32 -16.40 -12.08
N PRO A 152 -12.46 -15.09 -12.39
CA PRO A 152 -12.72 -14.07 -11.40
C PRO A 152 -13.92 -14.35 -10.49
N SER A 153 -15.00 -14.96 -11.04
CA SER A 153 -16.19 -15.37 -10.28
C SER A 153 -15.87 -16.42 -9.23
N VAL A 154 -15.10 -17.45 -9.58
CA VAL A 154 -14.69 -18.54 -8.66
C VAL A 154 -13.76 -18.01 -7.56
N LEU A 155 -12.85 -17.10 -7.91
CA LEU A 155 -12.02 -16.43 -6.91
C LEU A 155 -12.88 -15.61 -5.94
N ALA A 156 -13.89 -14.90 -6.44
CA ALA A 156 -14.83 -14.16 -5.60
C ALA A 156 -15.57 -15.08 -4.61
N GLU A 157 -16.09 -16.20 -5.06
CA GLU A 157 -16.76 -17.20 -4.22
C GLU A 157 -15.80 -17.74 -3.16
N LYS A 158 -14.57 -18.05 -3.54
CA LYS A 158 -13.55 -18.60 -2.65
C LYS A 158 -13.14 -17.64 -1.53
N PHE A 159 -12.84 -16.38 -1.88
CA PHE A 159 -12.31 -15.42 -0.90
C PHE A 159 -13.39 -14.76 -0.05
N PHE A 160 -14.63 -14.70 -0.55
CA PHE A 160 -15.73 -13.97 0.10
C PHE A 160 -16.87 -14.88 0.59
N ALA A 161 -16.60 -16.17 0.84
CA ALA A 161 -17.58 -17.08 1.42
C ALA A 161 -17.98 -16.67 2.85
N ASP A 162 -17.01 -16.27 3.67
CA ASP A 162 -17.19 -15.97 5.10
C ASP A 162 -16.73 -14.55 5.49
N SER A 163 -16.10 -13.80 4.59
CA SER A 163 -15.53 -12.48 4.89
C SER A 163 -15.47 -11.63 3.63
N GLU A 164 -15.58 -10.31 3.75
CA GLU A 164 -15.42 -9.36 2.64
C GLU A 164 -13.97 -8.93 2.42
N CYS A 165 -13.06 -9.35 3.31
CA CYS A 165 -11.64 -9.05 3.25
C CYS A 165 -10.80 -10.23 3.72
N PHE A 166 -9.80 -10.57 2.92
CA PHE A 166 -8.77 -11.56 3.23
C PHE A 166 -7.40 -10.87 3.24
N VAL A 167 -6.59 -11.14 4.26
CA VAL A 167 -5.21 -10.65 4.34
C VAL A 167 -4.29 -11.84 4.57
N SER A 168 -3.33 -12.06 3.68
CA SER A 168 -2.23 -13.00 3.84
C SER A 168 -0.96 -12.26 4.21
N ARG A 169 -0.26 -12.75 5.21
CA ARG A 169 1.02 -12.17 5.62
C ARG A 169 2.12 -12.50 4.61
N SER A 170 3.15 -11.66 4.61
CA SER A 170 4.32 -11.80 3.73
C SER A 170 4.82 -13.25 3.64
N SER A 171 5.00 -13.72 2.43
CA SER A 171 5.57 -15.01 2.12
C SER A 171 6.52 -14.93 0.93
N ALA A 172 7.51 -15.81 0.87
CA ALA A 172 8.46 -15.83 -0.25
C ALA A 172 7.78 -15.99 -1.63
N ARG A 173 6.61 -16.64 -1.70
CA ARG A 173 5.85 -16.80 -2.95
C ARG A 173 5.20 -15.50 -3.38
N VAL A 174 4.57 -14.78 -2.45
CA VAL A 174 3.96 -13.46 -2.71
C VAL A 174 5.05 -12.48 -3.14
N GLU A 175 6.14 -12.41 -2.39
CA GLU A 175 7.28 -11.56 -2.71
C GLU A 175 7.86 -11.86 -4.11
N HIS A 176 7.98 -13.13 -4.50
CA HIS A 176 8.46 -13.50 -5.82
C HIS A 176 7.59 -12.95 -6.95
N ILE A 177 6.25 -13.01 -6.81
CA ILE A 177 5.31 -12.50 -7.82
C ILE A 177 5.44 -10.98 -7.97
N PHE A 178 5.43 -10.25 -6.83
CA PHE A 178 5.35 -8.80 -6.85
C PHE A 178 6.70 -8.09 -7.01
N SER A 179 7.82 -8.64 -6.50
CA SER A 179 9.14 -8.02 -6.64
C SER A 179 9.51 -7.77 -8.10
N GLU A 180 9.19 -8.69 -8.99
CA GLU A 180 9.46 -8.54 -10.41
C GLU A 180 8.58 -7.46 -11.08
N LEU A 181 7.36 -7.23 -10.58
CA LEU A 181 6.47 -6.19 -11.12
C LEU A 181 7.02 -4.77 -10.92
N TYR A 182 7.84 -4.55 -9.90
CA TYR A 182 8.43 -3.24 -9.64
C TYR A 182 9.63 -2.89 -10.54
N ALA A 183 10.17 -3.86 -11.29
CA ALA A 183 11.37 -3.68 -12.11
C ALA A 183 11.16 -4.07 -13.58
N VAL A 184 9.95 -3.94 -14.11
CA VAL A 184 9.61 -4.38 -15.48
C VAL A 184 10.14 -3.42 -16.54
N PRO A 185 11.00 -3.86 -17.47
CA PRO A 185 11.46 -3.04 -18.59
C PRO A 185 10.28 -2.56 -19.47
N ALA A 186 10.33 -1.30 -19.92
CA ALA A 186 9.26 -0.69 -20.70
C ALA A 186 8.88 -1.50 -21.95
N GLY A 187 9.87 -1.99 -22.70
CA GLY A 187 9.63 -2.68 -23.98
C GLY A 187 8.85 -3.99 -23.88
N ILE A 188 8.78 -4.63 -22.72
CA ILE A 188 8.05 -5.90 -22.52
C ILE A 188 6.86 -5.77 -21.58
N ARG A 189 6.65 -4.59 -20.98
CA ARG A 189 5.72 -4.33 -19.86
C ARG A 189 4.32 -4.87 -20.13
N ARG A 190 3.75 -4.56 -21.29
CA ARG A 190 2.38 -4.97 -21.63
C ARG A 190 2.17 -6.50 -21.64
N GLY A 191 3.14 -7.24 -22.17
CA GLY A 191 3.09 -8.71 -22.16
C GLY A 191 3.39 -9.29 -20.79
N TYR A 192 4.37 -8.70 -20.12
CA TYR A 192 4.82 -9.14 -18.81
C TYR A 192 3.73 -9.02 -17.73
N PHE A 193 2.99 -7.91 -17.72
CA PHE A 193 1.85 -7.74 -16.81
C PHE A 193 0.77 -8.79 -17.01
N LYS A 194 0.50 -9.20 -18.25
CA LYS A 194 -0.45 -10.29 -18.54
C LYS A 194 0.01 -11.61 -17.91
N VAL A 195 1.28 -11.96 -18.10
CA VAL A 195 1.86 -13.18 -17.51
C VAL A 195 1.81 -13.14 -15.99
N LYS A 196 2.20 -12.02 -15.38
CA LYS A 196 2.22 -11.88 -13.92
C LYS A 196 0.84 -11.84 -13.28
N VAL A 197 -0.15 -11.26 -13.94
CA VAL A 197 -1.54 -11.32 -13.48
C VAL A 197 -2.07 -12.75 -13.56
N LEU A 198 -1.78 -13.49 -14.62
CA LEU A 198 -2.15 -14.92 -14.71
C LEU A 198 -1.48 -15.75 -13.62
N GLU A 199 -0.18 -15.55 -13.37
CA GLU A 199 0.55 -16.20 -12.27
C GLU A 199 -0.08 -15.89 -10.89
N LEU A 200 -0.44 -14.62 -10.66
CA LEU A 200 -1.11 -14.20 -9.43
C LEU A 200 -2.46 -14.90 -9.26
N LEU A 201 -3.27 -14.95 -10.29
CA LEU A 201 -4.58 -15.59 -10.23
C LEU A 201 -4.47 -17.11 -10.02
N LEU A 202 -3.49 -17.76 -10.64
CA LEU A 202 -3.15 -19.16 -10.38
C LEU A 202 -2.74 -19.39 -8.92
N PHE A 203 -1.86 -18.55 -8.40
CA PHE A 203 -1.45 -18.59 -7.01
C PHE A 203 -2.66 -18.46 -6.07
N LEU A 204 -3.53 -17.47 -6.30
CA LEU A 204 -4.72 -17.24 -5.50
C LEU A 204 -5.71 -18.39 -5.59
N SER A 205 -5.83 -19.07 -6.74
CA SER A 205 -6.69 -20.24 -6.88
C SER A 205 -6.23 -21.41 -6.00
N ALA A 206 -4.93 -21.56 -5.77
CA ALA A 206 -4.32 -22.60 -4.95
C ALA A 206 -4.16 -22.22 -3.45
N LEU A 207 -4.38 -20.95 -3.09
CA LEU A 207 -4.19 -20.47 -1.72
C LEU A 207 -5.27 -21.02 -0.79
N ASP A 208 -4.91 -21.49 0.39
CA ASP A 208 -5.87 -21.91 1.42
C ASP A 208 -6.36 -20.68 2.19
N VAL A 209 -7.66 -20.42 2.18
CA VAL A 209 -8.30 -19.24 2.78
C VAL A 209 -8.83 -19.52 4.20
N ALA A 210 -8.86 -20.79 4.64
CA ALA A 210 -9.64 -21.21 5.80
C ALA A 210 -9.11 -20.74 7.16
N HIS A 211 -7.91 -20.15 7.27
CA HIS A 211 -7.22 -20.00 8.55
C HIS A 211 -6.72 -18.61 8.93
N GLU A 212 -6.93 -17.55 8.13
CA GLU A 212 -6.32 -16.25 8.41
C GLU A 212 -7.37 -15.14 8.64
N LYS A 213 -7.80 -14.95 9.89
CA LYS A 213 -8.50 -13.70 10.31
C LYS A 213 -7.48 -12.73 10.90
N HIS A 214 -7.26 -11.60 10.24
CA HIS A 214 -6.30 -10.58 10.65
C HIS A 214 -6.92 -9.20 10.90
N GLY A 215 -8.23 -9.15 11.14
CA GLY A 215 -8.92 -7.92 11.50
C GLY A 215 -8.63 -7.49 12.95
N TYR A 216 -8.64 -6.18 13.19
CA TYR A 216 -8.54 -5.58 14.51
C TYR A 216 -9.86 -4.90 14.87
N THR A 217 -10.30 -5.04 16.10
CA THR A 217 -11.50 -4.36 16.58
C THR A 217 -11.24 -2.85 16.68
N ALA A 218 -12.30 -2.05 16.55
CA ALA A 218 -12.21 -0.60 16.73
C ALA A 218 -11.62 -0.20 18.09
N ALA A 219 -11.80 -1.02 19.15
CA ALA A 219 -11.20 -0.79 20.45
C ALA A 219 -9.68 -0.94 20.42
N GLN A 220 -9.14 -1.97 19.74
CA GLN A 220 -7.70 -2.18 19.58
C GLN A 220 -7.06 -1.05 18.76
N VAL A 221 -7.73 -0.61 17.70
CA VAL A 221 -7.25 0.51 16.87
C VAL A 221 -7.25 1.81 17.67
N ARG A 222 -8.34 2.11 18.40
CA ARG A 222 -8.38 3.29 19.29
C ARG A 222 -7.26 3.26 20.32
N LEU A 223 -7.04 2.13 20.98
CA LEU A 223 -5.96 1.99 21.96
C LEU A 223 -4.59 2.34 21.33
N ALA A 224 -4.30 1.82 20.14
CA ALA A 224 -3.04 2.10 19.45
C ALA A 224 -2.91 3.57 19.04
N ARG A 225 -4.00 4.18 18.52
CA ARG A 225 -4.02 5.61 18.12
C ARG A 225 -3.85 6.54 19.31
N THR A 226 -4.60 6.30 20.40
CA THR A 226 -4.44 7.10 21.65
C THR A 226 -3.03 6.96 22.21
N ALA A 227 -2.46 5.77 22.21
CA ALA A 227 -1.08 5.56 22.63
C ALA A 227 -0.08 6.35 21.77
N ARG A 228 -0.25 6.39 20.44
CA ARG A 228 0.57 7.22 19.56
C ARG A 228 0.47 8.69 19.92
N ASP A 229 -0.75 9.21 20.11
CA ASP A 229 -1.00 10.62 20.38
C ASP A 229 -0.40 11.03 21.73
N THR A 230 -0.53 10.18 22.76
CA THR A 230 0.13 10.36 24.05
C THR A 230 1.66 10.39 23.91
N LEU A 231 2.23 9.46 23.15
CA LEU A 231 3.67 9.40 22.90
C LEU A 231 4.20 10.63 22.16
N LEU A 232 3.43 11.17 21.19
CA LEU A 232 3.82 12.37 20.45
C LEU A 232 3.66 13.65 21.24
N ALA A 233 2.71 13.68 22.17
CA ALA A 233 2.48 14.82 23.08
C ALA A 233 3.46 14.82 24.25
N SER A 234 4.04 13.68 24.61
CA SER A 234 4.98 13.58 25.72
C SER A 234 6.33 14.23 25.37
N THR A 235 6.77 15.11 26.23
CA THR A 235 8.12 15.73 26.18
C THR A 235 9.16 14.90 26.95
N GLU A 236 8.72 13.85 27.64
CA GLU A 236 9.59 13.01 28.48
C GLU A 236 10.21 11.90 27.62
N ASP A 237 11.53 11.74 27.75
CA ASP A 237 12.29 10.73 26.99
C ASP A 237 12.05 9.29 27.45
N ASP A 238 11.46 9.08 28.64
CA ASP A 238 11.37 7.80 29.35
C ASP A 238 9.93 7.25 29.52
N VAL A 239 9.02 7.50 28.58
CA VAL A 239 7.71 6.85 28.64
C VAL A 239 7.87 5.34 28.46
N THR A 240 7.65 4.61 29.55
CA THR A 240 7.66 3.13 29.50
C THR A 240 6.33 2.60 28.94
N ILE A 241 6.38 1.48 28.23
CA ILE A 241 5.15 0.82 27.70
C ILE A 241 4.21 0.45 28.84
N SER A 242 4.76 0.09 30.02
CA SER A 242 3.96 -0.26 31.21
C SER A 242 3.19 0.94 31.76
N ALA A 243 3.85 2.10 31.89
CA ALA A 243 3.19 3.33 32.36
C ALA A 243 2.10 3.78 31.37
N LEU A 244 2.42 3.79 30.08
CA LEU A 244 1.45 4.12 29.02
C LEU A 244 0.25 3.17 29.00
N ALA A 245 0.48 1.86 29.14
CA ALA A 245 -0.59 0.89 29.20
C ALA A 245 -1.49 1.08 30.43
N GLN A 246 -0.89 1.35 31.60
CA GLN A 246 -1.62 1.65 32.82
C GLN A 246 -2.49 2.90 32.67
N GLU A 247 -1.95 3.96 32.10
CA GLU A 247 -2.67 5.22 31.82
C GLU A 247 -3.87 4.99 30.91
N LEU A 248 -3.70 4.12 29.89
CA LEU A 248 -4.74 3.80 28.91
C LEU A 248 -5.68 2.66 29.36
N GLY A 249 -5.54 2.14 30.59
CA GLY A 249 -6.39 1.08 31.11
C GLY A 249 -6.24 -0.27 30.41
N ALA A 250 -5.06 -0.55 29.83
CA ALA A 250 -4.76 -1.78 29.09
C ALA A 250 -3.58 -2.52 29.71
N SER A 251 -3.43 -3.82 29.39
CA SER A 251 -2.19 -4.53 29.70
C SER A 251 -1.08 -4.15 28.70
N SER A 252 0.18 -4.20 29.14
CA SER A 252 1.34 -3.93 28.27
C SER A 252 1.37 -4.82 27.03
N SER A 253 0.91 -6.07 27.13
CA SER A 253 0.83 -7.00 26.01
C SER A 253 -0.28 -6.61 25.01
N GLN A 254 -1.45 -6.22 25.50
CA GLN A 254 -2.54 -5.72 24.65
C GLN A 254 -2.13 -4.45 23.90
N LEU A 255 -1.52 -3.49 24.63
CA LEU A 255 -1.01 -2.27 24.01
C LEU A 255 0.04 -2.57 22.95
N ALA A 256 1.04 -3.39 23.28
CA ALA A 256 2.10 -3.73 22.33
C ALA A 256 1.58 -4.49 21.10
N ALA A 257 0.61 -5.40 21.27
CA ALA A 257 -0.02 -6.13 20.18
C ALA A 257 -0.85 -5.21 19.29
N SER A 258 -1.71 -4.37 19.88
CA SER A 258 -2.53 -3.39 19.16
C SER A 258 -1.68 -2.38 18.41
N PHE A 259 -0.65 -1.83 19.08
CA PHE A 259 0.24 -0.85 18.47
C PHE A 259 1.06 -1.44 17.33
N ARG A 260 1.57 -2.68 17.50
CA ARG A 260 2.28 -3.38 16.41
C ARG A 260 1.33 -3.73 15.26
N GLY A 261 0.09 -4.07 15.56
CA GLY A 261 -0.95 -4.31 14.55
C GLY A 261 -1.15 -3.08 13.66
N VAL A 262 -1.38 -1.93 14.28
CA VAL A 262 -1.67 -0.67 13.57
C VAL A 262 -0.43 -0.09 12.90
N TYR A 263 0.68 0.04 13.63
CA TYR A 263 1.88 0.76 13.15
C TYR A 263 3.00 -0.16 12.65
N GLY A 264 2.86 -1.48 12.76
CA GLY A 264 3.87 -2.46 12.32
C GLY A 264 5.11 -2.54 13.19
N MET A 265 5.22 -1.72 14.21
CA MET A 265 6.40 -1.58 15.05
C MET A 265 6.02 -1.38 16.53
N THR A 266 6.99 -1.52 17.41
CA THR A 266 6.75 -1.22 18.83
C THR A 266 6.64 0.28 19.08
N PRO A 267 5.96 0.73 20.17
CA PRO A 267 5.91 2.16 20.53
C PRO A 267 7.30 2.82 20.60
N ALA A 268 8.29 2.13 21.17
CA ALA A 268 9.67 2.63 21.25
C ALA A 268 10.33 2.78 19.87
N ALA A 269 10.09 1.84 18.94
CA ALA A 269 10.59 1.94 17.57
C ALA A 269 9.90 3.08 16.82
N PHE A 270 8.60 3.27 17.04
CA PHE A 270 7.84 4.38 16.47
C PHE A 270 8.39 5.73 16.89
N LEU A 271 8.57 5.96 18.21
CA LEU A 271 9.18 7.20 18.71
C LEU A 271 10.56 7.45 18.13
N ARG A 272 11.38 6.40 18.05
CA ARG A 272 12.71 6.52 17.42
C ARG A 272 12.61 6.94 15.96
N ALA A 273 11.70 6.35 15.20
CA ALA A 273 11.48 6.72 13.81
C ALA A 273 11.05 8.18 13.69
N GLN A 274 10.09 8.63 14.49
CA GLN A 274 9.64 10.03 14.51
C GLN A 274 10.77 11.00 14.84
N LYS A 275 11.57 10.71 15.88
CA LYS A 275 12.77 11.50 16.22
C LYS A 275 13.75 11.59 15.04
N MET A 276 13.97 10.49 14.30
CA MET A 276 14.89 10.50 13.16
C MET A 276 14.32 11.26 11.95
N HIS A 277 13.02 11.20 11.68
CA HIS A 277 12.40 12.00 10.63
C HIS A 277 12.43 13.51 10.97
N SER A 278 12.14 13.88 12.21
CA SER A 278 12.27 15.28 12.65
C SER A 278 13.72 15.77 12.57
N ALA A 279 14.69 14.91 12.93
CA ALA A 279 16.11 15.22 12.78
C ALA A 279 16.53 15.39 11.31
N ALA A 280 16.00 14.55 10.42
CA ALA A 280 16.22 14.66 8.99
C ALA A 280 15.72 16.00 8.43
N GLN A 281 14.54 16.44 8.88
CA GLN A 281 14.01 17.75 8.50
C GLN A 281 14.95 18.88 8.97
N LEU A 282 15.40 18.85 10.23
CA LEU A 282 16.35 19.86 10.75
C LEU A 282 17.69 19.84 10.01
N LEU A 283 18.18 18.67 9.62
CA LEU A 283 19.41 18.55 8.82
C LEU A 283 19.30 19.22 7.45
N ARG A 284 18.12 19.26 6.85
CA ARG A 284 17.84 19.92 5.56
C ARG A 284 17.56 21.40 5.68
N THR A 285 16.90 21.82 6.77
CA THR A 285 16.36 23.18 6.92
C THR A 285 17.20 24.08 7.80
N SER A 286 18.30 23.59 8.40
CA SER A 286 19.14 24.39 9.31
C SER A 286 20.63 24.09 9.13
N ASP A 287 21.48 25.09 9.49
CA ASP A 287 22.95 24.98 9.51
C ASP A 287 23.50 24.42 10.84
N ARG A 288 22.63 23.94 11.73
CA ARG A 288 23.02 23.36 13.02
C ARG A 288 23.91 22.14 12.81
N THR A 289 24.90 21.95 13.71
CA THR A 289 25.78 20.78 13.59
C THR A 289 25.03 19.47 13.80
N VAL A 290 25.54 18.37 13.24
CA VAL A 290 24.97 17.04 13.47
C VAL A 290 24.94 16.69 14.96
N LEU A 291 25.93 17.18 15.74
CA LEU A 291 26.01 16.94 17.18
C LEU A 291 24.94 17.72 17.93
N ASP A 292 24.68 18.99 17.57
CA ASP A 292 23.62 19.80 18.17
C ASP A 292 22.23 19.19 17.92
N ILE A 293 22.00 18.70 16.70
CA ILE A 293 20.74 18.02 16.34
C ILE A 293 20.64 16.70 17.14
N ALA A 294 21.71 15.91 17.24
CA ALA A 294 21.72 14.68 18.04
C ALA A 294 21.35 14.95 19.50
N GLY A 295 21.94 15.99 20.11
CA GLY A 295 21.64 16.40 21.49
C GLY A 295 20.16 16.78 21.70
N GLN A 296 19.54 17.46 20.72
CA GLN A 296 18.12 17.82 20.78
C GLN A 296 17.19 16.61 20.86
N PHE A 297 17.60 15.46 20.29
CA PHE A 297 16.80 14.23 20.30
C PHE A 297 17.27 13.22 21.36
N GLY A 298 18.03 13.67 22.40
CA GLY A 298 18.45 12.84 23.52
C GLY A 298 19.63 11.92 23.24
N TYR A 299 20.47 12.24 22.25
CA TYR A 299 21.69 11.47 21.96
C TYR A 299 22.93 12.22 22.45
N ASP A 300 23.58 11.70 23.47
CA ASP A 300 24.84 12.23 23.99
C ASP A 300 26.05 11.98 23.06
N ASN A 301 25.87 11.10 22.06
CA ASN A 301 26.93 10.62 21.21
C ASN A 301 26.51 10.60 19.73
N ALA A 302 27.25 11.36 18.91
CA ALA A 302 27.02 11.46 17.48
C ALA A 302 27.06 10.10 16.76
N SER A 303 27.88 9.14 17.23
CA SER A 303 27.97 7.80 16.61
C SER A 303 26.70 6.98 16.89
N LYS A 304 26.12 7.03 18.09
CA LYS A 304 24.85 6.40 18.42
C LYS A 304 23.71 7.01 17.61
N PHE A 305 23.68 8.33 17.51
CA PHE A 305 22.73 9.04 16.66
C PHE A 305 22.86 8.63 15.18
N ALA A 306 24.07 8.66 14.62
CA ALA A 306 24.29 8.29 13.23
C ALA A 306 23.86 6.84 12.92
N LYS A 307 24.07 5.91 13.87
CA LYS A 307 23.61 4.53 13.75
C LYS A 307 22.07 4.45 13.75
N ALA A 308 21.40 5.14 14.68
CA ALA A 308 19.95 5.20 14.75
C ALA A 308 19.36 5.88 13.52
N PHE A 309 19.92 6.99 13.08
CA PHE A 309 19.52 7.72 11.89
C PHE A 309 19.62 6.84 10.63
N ARG A 310 20.77 6.19 10.41
CA ARG A 310 20.96 5.28 9.28
C ARG A 310 19.99 4.10 9.31
N SER A 311 19.65 3.57 10.49
CA SER A 311 18.70 2.46 10.60
C SER A 311 17.27 2.83 10.22
N VAL A 312 16.91 4.13 10.24
CA VAL A 312 15.57 4.64 9.91
C VAL A 312 15.55 5.29 8.53
N ILE A 313 16.53 6.13 8.23
CA ILE A 313 16.57 6.96 7.01
C ILE A 313 17.36 6.27 5.87
N GLY A 314 18.14 5.23 6.18
CA GLY A 314 18.94 4.47 5.19
C GLY A 314 20.34 5.03 4.96
N VAL A 315 20.58 6.33 5.16
CA VAL A 315 21.86 7.01 4.93
C VAL A 315 22.38 7.70 6.20
N SER A 316 23.66 8.10 6.21
CA SER A 316 24.21 8.83 7.36
C SER A 316 23.66 10.26 7.42
N PRO A 317 23.62 10.92 8.62
CA PRO A 317 23.19 12.30 8.75
C PRO A 317 23.97 13.27 7.85
N SER A 318 25.29 13.08 7.74
CA SER A 318 26.13 13.94 6.90
C SER A 318 25.85 13.74 5.40
N ALA A 319 25.66 12.49 4.95
CA ALA A 319 25.28 12.20 3.58
C ALA A 319 23.90 12.75 3.24
N TYR A 320 22.94 12.64 4.17
CA TYR A 320 21.60 13.20 4.02
C TYR A 320 21.62 14.73 3.84
N ARG A 321 22.42 15.45 4.68
CA ARG A 321 22.61 16.90 4.56
C ARG A 321 23.25 17.31 3.25
N ALA A 322 24.23 16.54 2.75
CA ALA A 322 24.95 16.85 1.52
C ALA A 322 24.06 16.71 0.25
N GLY A 323 22.79 16.40 0.41
CA GLY A 323 21.88 16.22 -0.74
C GLY A 323 22.15 14.94 -1.52
N ALA A 324 22.85 13.97 -0.91
CA ALA A 324 22.88 12.59 -1.37
C ALA A 324 21.53 11.93 -1.06
N ASP A 325 20.46 12.66 -1.35
CA ASP A 325 19.10 12.14 -1.41
C ASP A 325 19.11 11.08 -2.51
N SER A 326 18.87 9.90 -2.11
CA SER A 326 18.58 8.80 -2.95
C SER A 326 17.54 9.18 -4.02
N ASP A 327 18.01 9.52 -5.21
CA ASP A 327 17.31 9.29 -6.48
C ASP A 327 17.03 7.78 -6.69
N SER A 328 17.04 7.00 -5.63
CA SER A 328 16.92 5.55 -5.66
C SER A 328 15.47 5.04 -5.54
N CYS A 329 14.48 5.91 -5.58
CA CYS A 329 13.07 5.49 -5.56
C CYS A 329 12.19 6.16 -6.63
N ALA A 330 12.79 6.83 -7.64
CA ALA A 330 12.07 7.18 -8.85
C ALA A 330 12.39 6.13 -9.93
N PRO A 331 11.41 5.57 -10.64
CA PRO A 331 11.69 4.93 -11.91
C PRO A 331 12.33 5.99 -12.80
N THR A 332 13.57 5.77 -13.22
CA THR A 332 14.37 6.63 -14.10
C THR A 332 13.47 7.24 -15.17
N ALA A 333 13.22 8.56 -15.06
CA ALA A 333 12.71 9.33 -16.17
C ALA A 333 13.77 9.22 -17.30
N GLU A 334 13.36 8.61 -18.41
CA GLU A 334 14.14 8.55 -19.63
C GLU A 334 14.66 9.96 -19.97
N LYS A 335 15.99 10.09 -19.99
CA LYS A 335 16.64 11.16 -20.75
C LYS A 335 16.35 10.86 -22.21
N THR A 336 15.53 11.70 -22.80
CA THR A 336 15.34 11.81 -24.26
C THR A 336 16.67 12.19 -24.89
N GLU A 337 17.22 11.33 -25.74
CA GLU A 337 17.96 11.71 -26.94
C GLU A 337 17.07 11.51 -28.15
#